data_a2bcbb5de118079844d6e9996310b51b
#
_entry.id   a2bcbb5de118079844d6e9996310b51b
#
_cell.length_a   1.000
_cell.length_b   1.000
_cell.length_c   1.000
_cell.angle_alpha   90.00
_cell.angle_beta   90.00
_cell.angle_gamma   90.00
#
_symmetry.space_group_name_H-M   'P 1'
#
loop_
_entity.id
_entity.type
_entity.pdbx_description
1 polymer ?
#
loop_
_entity_poly.entity_id
_entity_poly.type
_entity_poly.pdbx_seq_one_letter_code
_entity_poly.pdbx_strand_id
1 'polypeptide(L)'
;VKFLKGALGTAAVAKPGFDFSANGAFSNPFGNFDTFVFLSHAFEDTGVRAYKGQAGALINDPALLEYALQIHSIEARHAAKARAILSEIRSNPAIKPWITLNEGSPAAVYAGDDNTVQGGVDIRGIAGKSDKAVTEAFDEPLTKDQVLAIGGLFIR
;
A
#
# COMPACT_ATOMS: atom_id res chain seq x y z
N VAL A 1 -18.55 0.38 -3.10
CA VAL A 1 -18.74 0.48 -4.57
C VAL A 1 -20.02 1.21 -4.94
N LYS A 2 -21.21 0.79 -4.45
CA LYS A 2 -22.50 1.44 -4.80
C LYS A 2 -22.55 2.92 -4.41
N PHE A 3 -22.08 3.25 -3.20
CA PHE A 3 -21.98 4.64 -2.71
C PHE A 3 -21.07 5.49 -3.62
N LEU A 4 -19.85 5.02 -3.91
CA LEU A 4 -18.91 5.76 -4.75
C LEU A 4 -19.42 5.94 -6.18
N LYS A 5 -20.10 4.93 -6.75
CA LYS A 5 -20.76 5.08 -8.06
C LYS A 5 -21.86 6.14 -8.03
N GLY A 6 -22.64 6.21 -6.94
CA GLY A 6 -23.66 7.25 -6.77
C GLY A 6 -23.05 8.65 -6.66
N ALA A 7 -21.98 8.81 -5.88
CA ALA A 7 -21.28 10.07 -5.70
C ALA A 7 -20.58 10.57 -6.98
N LEU A 8 -20.00 9.67 -7.76
CA LEU A 8 -19.27 9.99 -8.98
C LEU A 8 -20.17 10.10 -10.23
N GLY A 9 -21.37 9.51 -10.21
CA GLY A 9 -22.28 9.53 -11.36
C GLY A 9 -21.59 9.02 -12.64
N THR A 10 -21.60 9.83 -13.69
CA THR A 10 -20.98 9.52 -15.00
C THR A 10 -19.46 9.49 -14.97
N ALA A 11 -18.82 10.06 -13.95
CA ALA A 11 -17.37 10.00 -13.74
C ALA A 11 -16.90 8.68 -13.09
N ALA A 12 -17.84 7.79 -12.72
CA ALA A 12 -17.50 6.49 -12.14
C ALA A 12 -16.80 5.61 -13.17
N VAL A 13 -15.57 5.23 -12.88
CA VAL A 13 -14.76 4.35 -13.74
C VAL A 13 -15.32 2.93 -13.70
N ALA A 14 -15.43 2.28 -14.87
CA ALA A 14 -15.79 0.88 -14.95
C ALA A 14 -14.70 0.00 -14.32
N LYS A 15 -15.12 -1.13 -13.74
CA LYS A 15 -14.15 -2.10 -13.21
C LYS A 15 -13.30 -2.62 -14.37
N PRO A 16 -11.95 -2.47 -14.32
CA PRO A 16 -11.07 -3.01 -15.35
C PRO A 16 -10.98 -4.53 -15.28
N GLY A 17 -10.45 -5.15 -16.33
CA GLY A 17 -9.94 -6.51 -16.27
C GLY A 17 -8.65 -6.55 -15.44
N PHE A 18 -8.41 -7.68 -14.77
CA PHE A 18 -7.20 -7.85 -13.96
C PHE A 18 -6.42 -9.09 -14.42
N ASP A 19 -5.10 -8.97 -14.39
CA ASP A 19 -4.14 -10.05 -14.50
C ASP A 19 -3.23 -10.06 -13.28
N PHE A 20 -3.59 -10.84 -12.28
CA PHE A 20 -2.81 -10.95 -11.04
C PHE A 20 -1.46 -11.64 -11.22
N SER A 21 -1.20 -12.22 -12.40
CA SER A 21 0.14 -12.70 -12.73
C SER A 21 1.11 -11.58 -13.15
N ALA A 22 0.61 -10.37 -13.40
CA ALA A 22 1.39 -9.26 -13.98
C ALA A 22 2.18 -9.69 -15.23
N ASN A 23 1.47 -10.24 -16.24
CA ASN A 23 2.05 -10.81 -17.45
C ASN A 23 3.06 -11.95 -17.19
N GLY A 24 2.80 -12.76 -16.17
CA GLY A 24 3.61 -13.92 -15.83
C GLY A 24 4.78 -13.65 -14.85
N ALA A 25 4.94 -12.42 -14.38
CA ALA A 25 5.93 -12.09 -13.35
C ALA A 25 5.66 -12.82 -12.02
N PHE A 26 4.39 -13.11 -11.72
CA PHE A 26 3.98 -13.87 -10.54
C PHE A 26 3.26 -15.15 -10.99
N SER A 27 3.90 -16.30 -10.79
CA SER A 27 3.34 -17.57 -11.22
C SER A 27 2.19 -18.02 -10.32
N ASN A 28 1.10 -18.49 -10.96
CA ASN A 28 -0.01 -19.17 -10.30
C ASN A 28 -0.55 -18.47 -9.04
N PRO A 29 -0.95 -17.16 -9.12
CA PRO A 29 -1.31 -16.36 -7.94
C PRO A 29 -2.52 -16.90 -7.16
N PHE A 30 -3.38 -17.72 -7.79
CA PHE A 30 -4.56 -18.33 -7.14
C PHE A 30 -4.36 -19.80 -6.74
N GLY A 31 -3.33 -20.47 -7.26
CA GLY A 31 -3.03 -21.86 -6.92
C GLY A 31 -1.84 -22.02 -5.98
N ASN A 32 -1.09 -20.96 -5.72
CA ASN A 32 0.03 -20.94 -4.80
C ASN A 32 -0.25 -19.97 -3.65
N PHE A 33 -0.42 -20.49 -2.44
CA PHE A 33 -0.81 -19.70 -1.27
C PHE A 33 0.27 -18.68 -0.87
N ASP A 34 1.56 -19.00 -1.01
CA ASP A 34 2.64 -18.04 -0.76
C ASP A 34 2.55 -16.84 -1.72
N THR A 35 2.41 -17.10 -3.03
CA THR A 35 2.25 -16.05 -4.05
C THR A 35 0.99 -15.21 -3.80
N PHE A 36 -0.12 -15.86 -3.41
CA PHE A 36 -1.37 -15.17 -3.09
C PHE A 36 -1.20 -14.20 -1.92
N VAL A 37 -0.65 -14.65 -0.80
CA VAL A 37 -0.44 -13.82 0.40
C VAL A 37 0.58 -12.72 0.12
N PHE A 38 1.64 -13.04 -0.63
CA PHE A 38 2.65 -12.07 -1.05
C PHE A 38 2.05 -10.92 -1.88
N LEU A 39 1.22 -11.22 -2.87
CA LEU A 39 0.53 -10.20 -3.65
C LEU A 39 -0.51 -9.45 -2.82
N SER A 40 -1.23 -10.15 -1.95
CA SER A 40 -2.22 -9.52 -1.08
C SER A 40 -1.60 -8.40 -0.24
N HIS A 41 -0.47 -8.65 0.45
CA HIS A 41 0.15 -7.59 1.26
C HIS A 41 0.66 -6.43 0.41
N ALA A 42 1.16 -6.68 -0.80
CA ALA A 42 1.62 -5.62 -1.70
C ALA A 42 0.46 -4.73 -2.20
N PHE A 43 -0.71 -5.31 -2.44
CA PHE A 43 -1.91 -4.54 -2.77
C PHE A 43 -2.42 -3.72 -1.58
N GLU A 44 -2.43 -4.31 -0.39
CA GLU A 44 -2.85 -3.60 0.83
C GLU A 44 -1.87 -2.46 1.17
N ASP A 45 -0.55 -2.68 1.09
CA ASP A 45 0.46 -1.61 1.26
C ASP A 45 0.27 -0.49 0.22
N THR A 46 -0.04 -0.85 -1.03
CA THR A 46 -0.38 0.14 -2.06
C THR A 46 -1.62 0.94 -1.66
N GLY A 47 -2.65 0.28 -1.13
CA GLY A 47 -3.88 0.90 -0.65
C GLY A 47 -3.62 1.89 0.48
N VAL A 48 -2.86 1.50 1.50
CA VAL A 48 -2.46 2.38 2.62
C VAL A 48 -1.83 3.67 2.08
N ARG A 49 -0.81 3.54 1.24
CA ARG A 49 -0.04 4.67 0.71
C ARG A 49 -0.85 5.51 -0.29
N ALA A 50 -1.76 4.87 -1.05
CA ALA A 50 -2.65 5.54 -1.99
C ALA A 50 -3.69 6.41 -1.28
N TYR A 51 -4.39 5.87 -0.28
CA TYR A 51 -5.37 6.64 0.50
C TYR A 51 -4.71 7.79 1.25
N LYS A 52 -3.53 7.57 1.84
CA LYS A 52 -2.73 8.63 2.47
C LYS A 52 -2.39 9.73 1.47
N GLY A 53 -1.93 9.38 0.28
CA GLY A 53 -1.53 10.33 -0.75
C GLY A 53 -2.68 11.16 -1.33
N GLN A 54 -3.93 10.64 -1.29
CA GLN A 54 -5.10 11.34 -1.78
C GLN A 54 -5.86 12.11 -0.68
N ALA A 55 -5.50 11.96 0.59
CA ALA A 55 -6.22 12.58 1.71
C ALA A 55 -6.31 14.12 1.56
N GLY A 56 -5.21 14.76 1.15
CA GLY A 56 -5.18 16.20 0.91
C GLY A 56 -6.12 16.68 -0.20
N ALA A 57 -6.34 15.86 -1.23
CA ALA A 57 -7.27 16.17 -2.31
C ALA A 57 -8.76 16.10 -1.88
N LEU A 58 -9.02 15.38 -0.79
CA LEU A 58 -10.37 15.18 -0.24
C LEU A 58 -10.70 16.16 0.90
N ILE A 59 -9.81 17.08 1.25
CA ILE A 59 -9.94 17.95 2.43
C ILE A 59 -11.22 18.80 2.40
N ASN A 60 -11.71 19.14 1.22
CA ASN A 60 -12.91 19.94 1.03
C ASN A 60 -14.21 19.11 0.94
N ASP A 61 -14.13 17.79 1.05
CA ASP A 61 -15.27 16.87 1.15
C ASP A 61 -15.11 15.99 2.40
N PRO A 62 -15.52 16.47 3.59
CA PRO A 62 -15.32 15.77 4.85
C PRO A 62 -15.94 14.37 4.88
N ALA A 63 -17.08 14.17 4.24
CA ALA A 63 -17.74 12.86 4.20
C ALA A 63 -16.94 11.86 3.39
N LEU A 64 -16.41 12.26 2.23
CA LEU A 64 -15.59 11.40 1.40
C LEU A 64 -14.23 11.14 2.05
N LEU A 65 -13.64 12.16 2.69
CA LEU A 65 -12.41 12.02 3.45
C LEU A 65 -12.56 11.02 4.61
N GLU A 66 -13.69 11.09 5.37
CA GLU A 66 -13.97 10.15 6.45
C GLU A 66 -13.97 8.70 5.95
N TYR A 67 -14.69 8.41 4.86
CA TYR A 67 -14.69 7.06 4.27
C TYR A 67 -13.30 6.64 3.78
N ALA A 68 -12.54 7.55 3.17
CA ALA A 68 -11.19 7.27 2.73
C ALA A 68 -10.26 6.91 3.90
N LEU A 69 -10.37 7.62 5.03
CA LEU A 69 -9.58 7.35 6.23
C LEU A 69 -10.00 6.04 6.92
N GLN A 70 -11.30 5.70 6.90
CA GLN A 70 -11.78 4.41 7.38
C GLN A 70 -11.18 3.26 6.56
N ILE A 71 -11.16 3.37 5.24
CA ILE A 71 -10.55 2.37 4.36
C ILE A 71 -9.03 2.32 4.60
N HIS A 72 -8.35 3.47 4.62
CA HIS A 72 -6.92 3.57 4.90
C HIS A 72 -6.51 2.76 6.14
N SER A 73 -7.23 2.92 7.24
CA SER A 73 -6.95 2.19 8.50
C SER A 73 -7.19 0.67 8.40
N ILE A 74 -8.13 0.25 7.55
CA ILE A 74 -8.40 -1.18 7.30
C ILE A 74 -7.30 -1.78 6.42
N GLU A 75 -6.89 -1.09 5.33
CA GLU A 75 -5.78 -1.52 4.48
C GLU A 75 -4.51 -1.78 5.32
N ALA A 76 -4.17 -0.87 6.25
CA ALA A 76 -3.01 -1.04 7.13
C ALA A 76 -3.11 -2.31 8.01
N ARG A 77 -4.31 -2.63 8.52
CA ARG A 77 -4.52 -3.86 9.30
C ARG A 77 -4.44 -5.11 8.44
N HIS A 78 -4.96 -5.06 7.21
CA HIS A 78 -4.87 -6.16 6.26
C HIS A 78 -3.41 -6.40 5.83
N ALA A 79 -2.67 -5.35 5.51
CA ALA A 79 -1.24 -5.43 5.19
C ALA A 79 -0.45 -6.09 6.32
N ALA A 80 -0.63 -5.62 7.56
CA ALA A 80 0.03 -6.18 8.74
C ALA A 80 -0.31 -7.68 8.93
N LYS A 81 -1.58 -8.05 8.75
CA LYS A 81 -2.01 -9.46 8.88
C LYS A 81 -1.44 -10.33 7.77
N ALA A 82 -1.47 -9.87 6.52
CA ALA A 82 -0.92 -10.61 5.39
C ALA A 82 0.61 -10.81 5.54
N ARG A 83 1.34 -9.78 6.00
CA ARG A 83 2.78 -9.87 6.31
C ARG A 83 3.06 -10.88 7.43
N ALA A 84 2.25 -10.89 8.49
CA ALA A 84 2.39 -11.87 9.56
C ALA A 84 2.20 -13.31 9.05
N ILE A 85 1.18 -13.56 8.23
CA ILE A 85 0.96 -14.87 7.59
C ILE A 85 2.15 -15.23 6.68
N LEU A 86 2.65 -14.29 5.90
CA LEU A 86 3.79 -14.53 5.02
C LEU A 86 5.07 -14.88 5.81
N SER A 87 5.30 -14.20 6.95
CA SER A 87 6.38 -14.51 7.89
C SER A 87 6.30 -15.95 8.40
N GLU A 88 5.10 -16.40 8.77
CA GLU A 88 4.84 -17.77 9.22
C GLU A 88 5.09 -18.80 8.12
N ILE A 89 4.49 -18.59 6.92
CA ILE A 89 4.63 -19.50 5.78
C ILE A 89 6.09 -19.70 5.38
N ARG A 90 6.86 -18.60 5.35
CA ARG A 90 8.27 -18.61 4.94
C ARG A 90 9.22 -18.90 6.09
N SER A 91 8.71 -19.08 7.31
CA SER A 91 9.53 -19.22 8.53
C SER A 91 10.60 -18.12 8.62
N ASN A 92 10.22 -16.89 8.26
CA ASN A 92 11.12 -15.76 8.18
C ASN A 92 10.68 -14.59 9.10
N PRO A 93 11.20 -14.52 10.34
CA PRO A 93 10.84 -13.48 11.31
C PRO A 93 11.36 -12.08 10.92
N ALA A 94 12.17 -11.96 9.86
CA ALA A 94 12.58 -10.66 9.33
C ALA A 94 11.45 -9.96 8.57
N ILE A 95 10.42 -10.69 8.13
CA ILE A 95 9.21 -10.10 7.55
C ILE A 95 8.40 -9.49 8.71
N LYS A 96 8.44 -8.18 8.81
CA LYS A 96 7.74 -7.40 9.84
C LYS A 96 6.29 -7.11 9.42
N PRO A 97 5.36 -6.88 10.37
CA PRO A 97 3.98 -6.46 10.06
C PRO A 97 3.86 -5.01 9.56
N TRP A 98 4.94 -4.37 9.20
CA TRP A 98 5.04 -3.02 8.65
C TRP A 98 6.11 -2.95 7.56
N ILE A 99 6.13 -1.85 6.80
CA ILE A 99 7.18 -1.60 5.81
C ILE A 99 8.48 -1.22 6.54
N THR A 100 9.61 -1.68 6.03
CA THR A 100 10.94 -1.38 6.53
C THR A 100 11.77 -0.77 5.42
N LEU A 101 12.20 0.48 5.57
CA LEU A 101 12.87 1.22 4.52
C LEU A 101 12.02 1.18 3.22
N ASN A 102 12.65 1.00 2.08
CA ASN A 102 11.98 0.76 0.79
C ASN A 102 12.07 -0.72 0.37
N GLU A 103 12.23 -1.64 1.32
CA GLU A 103 12.40 -3.06 1.07
C GLU A 103 11.06 -3.72 0.73
N GLY A 104 10.97 -4.33 -0.44
CA GLY A 104 9.79 -5.08 -0.86
C GLY A 104 9.68 -5.30 -2.36
N SER A 105 8.66 -6.03 -2.77
CA SER A 105 8.40 -6.32 -4.17
C SER A 105 6.88 -6.34 -4.44
N PRO A 106 6.42 -5.75 -5.55
CA PRO A 106 7.20 -5.00 -6.55
C PRO A 106 7.84 -3.73 -5.97
N ALA A 107 9.05 -3.38 -6.40
CA ALA A 107 9.79 -2.23 -5.86
C ALA A 107 9.02 -0.89 -5.94
N ALA A 108 8.18 -0.72 -6.96
CA ALA A 108 7.35 0.47 -7.13
C ALA A 108 6.38 0.70 -5.97
N VAL A 109 5.94 -0.38 -5.27
CA VAL A 109 5.04 -0.28 -4.11
C VAL A 109 5.74 0.39 -2.92
N TYR A 110 7.05 0.21 -2.79
CA TYR A 110 7.85 0.61 -1.63
C TYR A 110 8.77 1.80 -1.90
N ALA A 111 8.83 2.28 -3.15
CA ALA A 111 9.69 3.40 -3.53
C ALA A 111 9.40 4.64 -2.69
N GLY A 112 10.45 5.23 -2.11
CA GLY A 112 10.39 6.43 -1.28
C GLY A 112 9.95 6.23 0.16
N ASP A 113 9.68 4.99 0.59
CA ASP A 113 9.28 4.71 1.99
C ASP A 113 10.46 4.76 2.97
N ASP A 114 11.68 4.88 2.45
CA ASP A 114 12.91 5.11 3.19
C ASP A 114 13.15 6.58 3.58
N ASN A 115 12.14 7.45 3.43
CA ASN A 115 12.23 8.85 3.79
C ASN A 115 12.34 9.03 5.31
N THR A 116 13.34 9.83 5.74
CA THR A 116 13.55 10.15 7.14
C THR A 116 13.17 11.59 7.49
N VAL A 117 12.67 12.36 6.50
CA VAL A 117 12.25 13.76 6.70
C VAL A 117 10.75 13.81 6.91
N GLN A 118 10.31 14.18 8.11
CA GLN A 118 8.90 14.31 8.47
C GLN A 118 8.58 15.75 8.87
N GLY A 119 7.55 16.34 8.25
CA GLY A 119 7.17 17.73 8.51
C GLY A 119 8.29 18.73 8.19
N GLY A 120 9.20 18.42 7.28
CA GLY A 120 10.36 19.25 6.94
C GLY A 120 11.55 19.09 7.88
N VAL A 121 11.49 18.19 8.86
CA VAL A 121 12.58 17.92 9.82
C VAL A 121 13.17 16.55 9.55
N ASP A 122 14.48 16.47 9.40
CA ASP A 122 15.20 15.18 9.35
C ASP A 122 15.25 14.61 10.78
N ILE A 123 14.58 13.47 10.95
CA ILE A 123 14.44 12.80 12.25
C ILE A 123 15.40 11.63 12.44
N ARG A 124 16.42 11.50 11.59
CA ARG A 124 17.48 10.51 11.78
C ARG A 124 18.18 10.68 13.11
N GLY A 125 18.47 9.55 13.76
CA GLY A 125 19.13 9.57 15.07
C GLY A 125 18.29 10.09 16.22
N ILE A 126 17.02 10.47 16.01
CA ILE A 126 16.13 10.88 17.10
C ILE A 126 16.09 9.80 18.20
N ALA A 127 16.27 10.21 19.44
CA ALA A 127 16.34 9.30 20.59
C ALA A 127 17.30 8.10 20.40
N GLY A 128 18.37 8.27 19.59
CA GLY A 128 19.36 7.22 19.30
C GLY A 128 18.82 6.09 18.42
N LYS A 129 17.71 6.29 17.72
CA LYS A 129 17.12 5.29 16.82
C LYS A 129 17.85 5.24 15.47
N SER A 130 17.87 4.06 14.86
CA SER A 130 18.39 3.87 13.51
C SER A 130 17.43 4.43 12.47
N ASP A 131 17.92 4.72 11.25
CA ASP A 131 17.10 5.13 10.11
C ASP A 131 15.99 4.12 9.83
N LYS A 132 16.28 2.82 9.94
CA LYS A 132 15.31 1.74 9.85
C LYS A 132 14.17 1.91 10.86
N ALA A 133 14.47 2.17 12.12
CA ALA A 133 13.44 2.35 13.15
C ALA A 133 12.64 3.65 12.94
N VAL A 134 13.24 4.63 12.30
CA VAL A 134 12.56 5.89 11.93
C VAL A 134 11.56 5.65 10.81
N THR A 135 11.98 4.99 9.72
CA THR A 135 11.08 4.71 8.58
C THR A 135 9.97 3.74 8.93
N GLU A 136 10.19 2.78 9.83
CA GLU A 136 9.16 1.86 10.33
C GLU A 136 8.00 2.56 11.10
N ALA A 137 8.14 3.84 11.43
CA ALA A 137 7.09 4.62 12.10
C ALA A 137 6.17 5.37 11.13
N PHE A 138 6.49 5.39 9.83
CA PHE A 138 5.76 6.15 8.82
C PHE A 138 5.63 5.35 7.52
N ASP A 139 4.44 5.36 6.92
CA ASP A 139 4.27 4.93 5.53
C ASP A 139 4.17 6.20 4.67
N GLU A 140 5.06 6.37 3.69
CA GLU A 140 5.07 7.54 2.82
C GLU A 140 3.91 7.50 1.80
N PRO A 141 3.29 8.64 1.49
CA PRO A 141 2.19 8.69 0.54
C PRO A 141 2.66 8.38 -0.89
N LEU A 142 1.78 7.75 -1.68
CA LEU A 142 1.94 7.63 -3.13
C LEU A 142 1.10 8.68 -3.85
N THR A 143 1.66 9.27 -4.89
CA THR A 143 0.90 10.11 -5.81
C THR A 143 -0.06 9.28 -6.65
N LYS A 144 -1.08 9.92 -7.23
CA LYS A 144 -2.01 9.25 -8.15
C LYS A 144 -1.27 8.53 -9.30
N ASP A 145 -0.26 9.16 -9.88
CA ASP A 145 0.48 8.59 -11.01
C ASP A 145 1.30 7.37 -10.60
N GLN A 146 1.89 7.39 -9.39
CA GLN A 146 2.58 6.22 -8.83
C GLN A 146 1.60 5.05 -8.59
N VAL A 147 0.43 5.32 -8.04
CA VAL A 147 -0.62 4.30 -7.84
C VAL A 147 -1.07 3.72 -9.18
N LEU A 148 -1.29 4.56 -10.20
CA LEU A 148 -1.66 4.11 -11.54
C LEU A 148 -0.55 3.31 -12.21
N ALA A 149 0.72 3.65 -11.99
CA ALA A 149 1.85 2.86 -12.50
C ALA A 149 1.92 1.47 -11.85
N ILE A 150 1.69 1.37 -10.54
CA ILE A 150 1.62 0.09 -9.83
C ILE A 150 0.42 -0.73 -10.34
N GLY A 151 -0.77 -0.11 -10.39
CA GLY A 151 -2.00 -0.74 -10.89
C GLY A 151 -1.88 -1.22 -12.33
N GLY A 152 -1.16 -0.47 -13.18
CA GLY A 152 -0.90 -0.79 -14.57
C GLY A 152 -0.15 -2.12 -14.78
N LEU A 153 0.55 -2.62 -13.77
CA LEU A 153 1.17 -3.95 -13.83
C LEU A 153 0.13 -5.08 -13.87
N PHE A 154 -1.07 -4.83 -13.34
CA PHE A 154 -2.12 -5.82 -13.09
C PHE A 154 -3.43 -5.53 -13.84
N ILE A 155 -3.54 -4.39 -14.53
CA ILE A 155 -4.74 -4.00 -15.29
C ILE A 155 -4.56 -4.38 -16.77
N ARG A 156 -5.64 -4.93 -17.36
CA ARG A 156 -5.77 -5.25 -18.78
C ARG A 156 -6.83 -4.39 -19.46
#